data_203fc8a55948ceaba96fb4829fe67ea5
#
_entry.id   203fc8a55948ceaba96fb4829fe67ea5
#
_cell.length_a   1.000
_cell.length_b   1.000
_cell.length_c   1.000
_cell.angle_alpha   90.00
_cell.angle_beta   90.00
_cell.angle_gamma   90.00
#
_symmetry.space_group_name_H-M   'P 1'
#
loop_
_entity.id
_entity.type
_entity.pdbx_description
1 polymer ?
#
loop_
_entity_poly.entity_id
_entity_poly.type
_entity_poly.pdbx_seq_one_letter_code
_entity_poly.pdbx_strand_id
1 'polypeptide(L)'
;MNTRYVMGIDAGTESVRAVLYDLCGRQVAQASRLNHTAFPQPGWAEQSPAEWIENLTQAVRECMARAEGVRAVDVAGLCVDGTCSTVVAATNDGGVLGDAILWMDTRAGREVEAIARTNHPVLRYSGGADAVEWLVPKALWMKNHEPERYRRAQKLVEALDYLTFWLSGEWSASVCNATDAWNYVSVEGGFCPAFFEQIGLPDLMEKLPSRVKQMGERAGALTAEAARALGLLEGTPVAQGGIDAHAGMLGMGIGEPGVMAMTIGSSSVHLVYTEQPTFLPGVWGPYPDIILKDKWLLQGGQTSTGSVVRWVKDGFAPAAQEAARQSGRKVYQILDERAAAIPPGANGVTALEHFQGNRSPYRDPLAKGAFLGLTLATREEELFRAAMEAAAYGTRLILETLRVGGVAVTELRACGGGTKSALWLQIHADVCGLPLTVCETENVAALGSAMCAAVAAGLYPDLQAAMRGMAGAEKTIRPDDTAHRRYTLPYRRYVRAYQALKPLFHEQEGEEANDGKATDC
;
A
#
# COMPACT_ATOMS: atom_id res chain seq x y z
N MET A 1 14.56 31.16 -18.64
CA MET A 1 14.53 30.40 -17.36
C MET A 1 14.94 28.99 -17.69
N ASN A 2 15.93 28.41 -16.99
CA ASN A 2 16.23 27.00 -17.21
C ASN A 2 15.03 26.17 -16.74
N THR A 3 14.46 25.33 -17.61
CA THR A 3 13.40 24.40 -17.26
C THR A 3 13.94 23.44 -16.21
N ARG A 4 13.25 23.29 -15.09
CA ARG A 4 13.63 22.38 -14.00
C ARG A 4 12.70 21.20 -13.97
N TYR A 5 13.25 20.05 -13.60
CA TYR A 5 12.54 18.79 -13.48
C TYR A 5 12.76 18.20 -12.09
N VAL A 6 11.88 17.32 -11.66
CA VAL A 6 12.00 16.55 -10.42
C VAL A 6 11.75 15.08 -10.70
N MET A 7 12.41 14.22 -9.96
CA MET A 7 12.34 12.78 -10.16
C MET A 7 11.66 12.11 -8.97
N GLY A 8 10.59 11.38 -9.24
CA GLY A 8 9.98 10.43 -8.30
C GLY A 8 10.45 9.02 -8.61
N ILE A 9 10.80 8.25 -7.58
CA ILE A 9 11.27 6.87 -7.69
C ILE A 9 10.34 6.02 -6.83
N ASP A 10 9.61 5.10 -7.47
CA ASP A 10 8.71 4.13 -6.83
C ASP A 10 9.47 2.80 -6.68
N ALA A 11 9.88 2.47 -5.45
CA ALA A 11 10.56 1.22 -5.11
C ALA A 11 9.54 0.20 -4.60
N GLY A 12 8.71 -0.31 -5.51
CA GLY A 12 7.69 -1.31 -5.21
C GLY A 12 8.24 -2.74 -5.10
N THR A 13 7.39 -3.67 -4.71
CA THR A 13 7.75 -5.09 -4.54
C THR A 13 8.25 -5.73 -5.85
N GLU A 14 7.53 -5.51 -6.95
CA GLU A 14 7.83 -6.18 -8.23
C GLU A 14 8.88 -5.42 -9.07
N SER A 15 9.06 -4.11 -8.84
CA SER A 15 9.95 -3.29 -9.65
C SER A 15 10.33 -1.99 -8.96
N VAL A 16 11.49 -1.47 -9.34
CA VAL A 16 11.88 -0.07 -9.09
C VAL A 16 11.59 0.73 -10.36
N ARG A 17 10.88 1.84 -10.23
CA ARG A 17 10.51 2.74 -11.34
C ARG A 17 10.99 4.16 -11.07
N ALA A 18 11.71 4.74 -12.02
CA ALA A 18 12.07 6.16 -12.02
C ALA A 18 11.20 6.91 -13.02
N VAL A 19 10.64 8.03 -12.60
CA VAL A 19 9.79 8.90 -13.44
C VAL A 19 10.24 10.34 -13.28
N LEU A 20 10.49 10.99 -14.41
CA LEU A 20 10.87 12.40 -14.47
C LEU A 20 9.63 13.24 -14.80
N TYR A 21 9.41 14.29 -14.01
CA TYR A 21 8.29 15.23 -14.16
C TYR A 21 8.76 16.66 -14.36
N ASP A 22 8.00 17.43 -15.13
CA ASP A 22 8.10 18.89 -15.09
C ASP A 22 7.38 19.45 -13.84
N LEU A 23 7.50 20.74 -13.59
CA LEU A 23 6.89 21.37 -12.41
C LEU A 23 5.36 21.52 -12.49
N CYS A 24 4.74 21.12 -13.59
CA CYS A 24 3.29 21.01 -13.71
C CYS A 24 2.81 19.55 -13.53
N GLY A 25 3.69 18.64 -13.10
CA GLY A 25 3.36 17.23 -12.90
C GLY A 25 3.21 16.40 -14.19
N ARG A 26 3.60 16.95 -15.34
CA ARG A 26 3.57 16.20 -16.60
C ARG A 26 4.78 15.28 -16.66
N GLN A 27 4.51 14.01 -16.89
CA GLN A 27 5.56 13.01 -17.08
C GLN A 27 6.36 13.30 -18.36
N VAL A 28 7.68 13.38 -18.22
CA VAL A 28 8.63 13.59 -19.33
C VAL A 28 9.22 12.28 -19.81
N ALA A 29 9.64 11.43 -18.88
CA ALA A 29 10.20 10.13 -19.16
C ALA A 29 9.98 9.17 -17.99
N GLN A 30 10.05 7.87 -18.28
CA GLN A 30 10.07 6.83 -17.25
C GLN A 30 10.88 5.62 -17.69
N ALA A 31 11.38 4.88 -16.70
CA ALA A 31 11.95 3.54 -16.89
C ALA A 31 11.73 2.70 -15.63
N SER A 32 11.74 1.38 -15.76
CA SER A 32 11.59 0.45 -14.64
C SER A 32 12.47 -0.78 -14.79
N ARG A 33 12.80 -1.39 -13.64
CA ARG A 33 13.53 -2.66 -13.54
C ARG A 33 12.82 -3.58 -12.57
N LEU A 34 12.74 -4.87 -12.90
CA LEU A 34 12.09 -5.88 -12.07
C LEU A 34 12.98 -6.28 -10.90
N ASN A 35 12.38 -6.48 -9.75
CA ASN A 35 13.00 -7.07 -8.57
C ASN A 35 12.74 -8.58 -8.54
N HIS A 36 13.67 -9.33 -7.99
CA HIS A 36 13.50 -10.74 -7.72
C HIS A 36 13.13 -10.97 -6.25
N THR A 37 12.02 -11.69 -5.99
CA THR A 37 11.60 -12.09 -4.65
C THR A 37 11.94 -13.55 -4.42
N ALA A 38 12.68 -13.84 -3.37
CA ALA A 38 12.97 -15.18 -2.88
C ALA A 38 11.92 -15.59 -1.83
N PHE A 39 11.55 -16.87 -1.85
CA PHE A 39 10.65 -17.50 -0.87
C PHE A 39 11.39 -18.67 -0.21
N PRO A 40 12.29 -18.42 0.77
CA PRO A 40 13.16 -19.44 1.35
C PRO A 40 12.41 -20.53 2.08
N GLN A 41 11.26 -20.20 2.69
CA GLN A 41 10.39 -21.11 3.42
C GLN A 41 8.92 -20.68 3.23
N PRO A 42 7.93 -21.55 3.50
CA PRO A 42 6.52 -21.17 3.51
C PRO A 42 6.28 -19.96 4.43
N GLY A 43 5.64 -18.92 3.89
CA GLY A 43 5.37 -17.67 4.62
C GLY A 43 6.54 -16.68 4.70
N TRP A 44 7.72 -17.04 4.21
CA TRP A 44 8.87 -16.15 4.14
C TRP A 44 8.98 -15.51 2.75
N ALA A 45 9.34 -14.25 2.71
CA ALA A 45 9.58 -13.50 1.48
C ALA A 45 10.72 -12.50 1.68
N GLU A 46 11.73 -12.56 0.82
CA GLU A 46 12.98 -11.80 0.96
C GLU A 46 13.40 -11.19 -0.37
N GLN A 47 14.10 -10.05 -0.31
CA GLN A 47 14.75 -9.40 -1.46
C GLN A 47 16.12 -8.87 -1.07
N SER A 48 17.01 -8.79 -2.06
CA SER A 48 18.36 -8.24 -1.87
C SER A 48 18.36 -6.72 -1.97
N PRO A 49 18.80 -5.98 -0.91
CA PRO A 49 18.95 -4.52 -1.00
C PRO A 49 19.99 -4.08 -2.05
N ALA A 50 20.97 -4.91 -2.35
CA ALA A 50 21.94 -4.63 -3.41
C ALA A 50 21.29 -4.63 -4.80
N GLU A 51 20.34 -5.55 -5.04
CA GLU A 51 19.56 -5.57 -6.29
C GLU A 51 18.70 -4.32 -6.44
N TRP A 52 18.10 -3.82 -5.34
CA TRP A 52 17.34 -2.56 -5.40
C TRP A 52 18.19 -1.38 -5.84
N ILE A 53 19.42 -1.27 -5.30
CA ILE A 53 20.37 -0.21 -5.69
C ILE A 53 20.73 -0.32 -7.17
N GLU A 54 20.99 -1.53 -7.65
CA GLU A 54 21.28 -1.77 -9.05
C GLU A 54 20.10 -1.39 -9.95
N ASN A 55 18.90 -1.87 -9.61
CA ASN A 55 17.65 -1.60 -10.33
C ASN A 55 17.30 -0.11 -10.33
N LEU A 56 17.45 0.58 -9.19
CA LEU A 56 17.28 2.02 -9.07
C LEU A 56 18.26 2.76 -9.98
N THR A 57 19.53 2.38 -9.93
CA THR A 57 20.58 2.97 -10.76
C THR A 57 20.26 2.83 -12.24
N GLN A 58 19.90 1.62 -12.69
CA GLN A 58 19.57 1.36 -14.08
C GLN A 58 18.29 2.09 -14.52
N ALA A 59 17.24 2.11 -13.66
CA ALA A 59 15.99 2.80 -13.97
C ALA A 59 16.21 4.32 -14.11
N VAL A 60 16.97 4.95 -13.21
CA VAL A 60 17.27 6.39 -13.28
C VAL A 60 18.08 6.72 -14.53
N ARG A 61 19.15 5.96 -14.82
CA ARG A 61 19.96 6.19 -16.03
C ARG A 61 19.14 6.07 -17.32
N GLU A 62 18.30 5.03 -17.41
CA GLU A 62 17.46 4.84 -18.59
C GLU A 62 16.36 5.90 -18.68
N CYS A 63 15.75 6.31 -17.56
CA CYS A 63 14.80 7.41 -17.52
C CYS A 63 15.44 8.69 -18.07
N MET A 64 16.64 9.04 -17.62
CA MET A 64 17.39 10.20 -18.12
C MET A 64 17.76 10.08 -19.61
N ALA A 65 18.13 8.89 -20.06
CA ALA A 65 18.44 8.65 -21.48
C ALA A 65 17.21 8.80 -22.41
N ARG A 66 16.01 8.54 -21.87
CA ARG A 66 14.73 8.73 -22.60
C ARG A 66 14.20 10.16 -22.53
N ALA A 67 14.71 10.98 -21.61
CA ALA A 67 14.30 12.37 -21.43
C ALA A 67 15.04 13.29 -22.41
N GLU A 68 14.53 13.36 -23.64
CA GLU A 68 15.15 14.15 -24.71
C GLU A 68 15.36 15.63 -24.30
N GLY A 69 16.57 16.12 -24.47
CA GLY A 69 16.93 17.51 -24.18
C GLY A 69 17.09 17.84 -22.69
N VAL A 70 16.91 16.90 -21.76
CA VAL A 70 17.10 17.08 -20.33
C VAL A 70 18.51 16.64 -19.93
N ARG A 71 19.21 17.50 -19.19
CA ARG A 71 20.56 17.24 -18.66
C ARG A 71 20.49 17.00 -17.15
N ALA A 72 21.52 16.39 -16.59
CA ALA A 72 21.63 16.16 -15.14
C ALA A 72 21.46 17.45 -14.31
N VAL A 73 21.95 18.61 -14.84
CA VAL A 73 21.85 19.93 -14.17
C VAL A 73 20.40 20.47 -14.12
N ASP A 74 19.52 19.96 -14.96
CA ASP A 74 18.13 20.38 -15.04
C ASP A 74 17.23 19.61 -14.02
N VAL A 75 17.77 18.52 -13.38
CA VAL A 75 17.11 17.77 -12.31
C VAL A 75 17.37 18.46 -10.97
N ALA A 76 16.33 19.06 -10.42
CA ALA A 76 16.43 19.91 -9.22
C ALA A 76 16.34 19.13 -7.89
N GLY A 77 15.79 17.93 -7.92
CA GLY A 77 15.64 17.08 -6.74
C GLY A 77 15.07 15.71 -7.08
N LEU A 78 15.22 14.78 -6.15
CA LEU A 78 14.67 13.44 -6.25
C LEU A 78 14.13 12.95 -4.90
N CYS A 79 13.22 11.99 -4.97
CA CYS A 79 12.61 11.34 -3.81
C CYS A 79 12.30 9.89 -4.15
N VAL A 80 12.46 9.00 -3.16
CA VAL A 80 12.04 7.60 -3.24
C VAL A 80 10.80 7.40 -2.39
N ASP A 81 9.80 6.70 -2.90
CA ASP A 81 8.78 6.02 -2.12
C ASP A 81 8.99 4.51 -2.18
N GLY A 82 8.31 3.78 -1.32
CA GLY A 82 8.44 2.33 -1.32
C GLY A 82 7.37 1.63 -0.51
N THR A 83 7.44 0.31 -0.51
CA THR A 83 6.54 -0.52 0.30
C THR A 83 6.78 -0.30 1.78
N CYS A 84 5.72 -0.26 2.57
CA CYS A 84 5.79 -0.32 4.03
C CYS A 84 6.37 -1.67 4.49
N SER A 85 6.92 -1.71 5.70
CA SER A 85 7.18 -2.95 6.44
C SER A 85 8.22 -3.90 5.81
N THR A 86 9.01 -3.43 4.87
CA THR A 86 10.12 -4.18 4.29
C THR A 86 11.42 -3.87 5.04
N VAL A 87 11.81 -4.77 5.96
CA VAL A 87 12.84 -4.52 6.98
C VAL A 87 14.25 -4.86 6.52
N VAL A 88 15.16 -3.92 6.66
CA VAL A 88 16.60 -4.03 6.39
C VAL A 88 17.38 -3.94 7.69
N ALA A 89 18.28 -4.91 7.91
CA ALA A 89 19.30 -4.85 8.96
C ALA A 89 20.63 -4.38 8.34
N ALA A 90 21.19 -3.28 8.86
CA ALA A 90 22.39 -2.68 8.32
C ALA A 90 23.38 -2.22 9.39
N THR A 91 24.62 -1.95 8.97
CA THR A 91 25.63 -1.23 9.74
C THR A 91 25.50 0.28 9.54
N ASN A 92 26.17 1.08 10.37
CA ASN A 92 26.08 2.55 10.28
C ASN A 92 26.57 3.12 8.95
N ASP A 93 27.49 2.43 8.28
CA ASP A 93 28.02 2.77 6.96
C ASP A 93 27.19 2.22 5.79
N GLY A 94 26.04 1.58 6.08
CA GLY A 94 25.11 1.06 5.09
C GLY A 94 25.36 -0.37 4.63
N GLY A 95 26.34 -1.07 5.19
CA GLY A 95 26.57 -2.50 4.91
C GLY A 95 25.36 -3.35 5.36
N VAL A 96 24.76 -4.12 4.43
CA VAL A 96 23.58 -4.95 4.74
C VAL A 96 23.99 -6.26 5.42
N LEU A 97 23.14 -6.71 6.33
CA LEU A 97 23.33 -7.94 7.10
C LEU A 97 22.30 -9.00 6.66
N GLY A 98 22.42 -9.45 5.40
CA GLY A 98 21.51 -10.39 4.76
C GLY A 98 20.36 -9.71 4.03
N ASP A 99 19.49 -10.52 3.41
CA ASP A 99 18.37 -10.04 2.62
C ASP A 99 17.30 -9.34 3.48
N ALA A 100 16.58 -8.42 2.87
CA ALA A 100 15.50 -7.69 3.52
C ALA A 100 14.27 -8.58 3.67
N ILE A 101 13.60 -8.49 4.83
CA ILE A 101 12.35 -9.21 5.12
C ILE A 101 11.18 -8.38 4.59
N LEU A 102 10.48 -8.88 3.55
CA LEU A 102 9.43 -8.14 2.86
C LEU A 102 8.15 -7.98 3.70
N TRP A 103 7.32 -7.00 3.31
CA TRP A 103 6.02 -6.72 3.94
C TRP A 103 5.05 -7.91 3.92
N MET A 104 5.13 -8.79 2.91
CA MET A 104 4.27 -9.98 2.79
C MET A 104 4.76 -11.17 3.62
N ASP A 105 5.89 -11.04 4.32
CA ASP A 105 6.48 -12.08 5.16
C ASP A 105 5.72 -12.22 6.48
N THR A 106 5.37 -13.45 6.84
CA THR A 106 4.53 -13.76 8.00
C THR A 106 5.29 -14.47 9.14
N ARG A 107 6.65 -14.48 9.09
CA ARG A 107 7.47 -15.21 10.08
C ARG A 107 7.30 -14.73 11.52
N ALA A 108 6.92 -13.46 11.74
CA ALA A 108 6.82 -12.83 13.06
C ALA A 108 5.45 -13.03 13.77
N GLY A 109 4.66 -14.03 13.38
CA GLY A 109 3.31 -14.23 13.90
C GLY A 109 3.24 -14.42 15.42
N ARG A 110 4.20 -15.18 16.01
CA ARG A 110 4.26 -15.39 17.47
C ARG A 110 4.65 -14.13 18.23
N GLU A 111 5.49 -13.31 17.63
CA GLU A 111 5.93 -12.05 18.19
C GLU A 111 4.78 -11.04 18.26
N VAL A 112 3.94 -10.97 17.22
CA VAL A 112 2.71 -10.17 17.22
C VAL A 112 1.79 -10.54 18.39
N GLU A 113 1.55 -11.83 18.62
CA GLU A 113 0.76 -12.28 19.76
C GLU A 113 1.38 -11.92 21.10
N ALA A 114 2.72 -12.03 21.22
CA ALA A 114 3.43 -11.64 22.43
C ALA A 114 3.34 -10.14 22.68
N ILE A 115 3.48 -9.30 21.66
CA ILE A 115 3.32 -7.84 21.71
C ILE A 115 1.88 -7.48 22.11
N ALA A 116 0.88 -8.06 21.46
CA ALA A 116 -0.54 -7.80 21.75
C ALA A 116 -0.92 -8.12 23.20
N ARG A 117 -0.36 -9.19 23.79
CA ARG A 117 -0.60 -9.57 25.19
C ARG A 117 -0.12 -8.55 26.22
N THR A 118 0.76 -7.63 25.83
CA THR A 118 1.21 -6.54 26.72
C THR A 118 0.10 -5.54 27.01
N ASN A 119 -0.89 -5.42 26.11
CA ASN A 119 -1.96 -4.41 26.17
C ASN A 119 -1.44 -2.99 26.38
N HIS A 120 -0.22 -2.70 25.88
CA HIS A 120 0.39 -1.39 26.06
C HIS A 120 -0.45 -0.30 25.38
N PRO A 121 -0.65 0.89 26.00
CA PRO A 121 -1.51 1.95 25.45
C PRO A 121 -1.14 2.42 24.04
N VAL A 122 0.14 2.35 23.64
CA VAL A 122 0.57 2.75 22.30
C VAL A 122 -0.11 1.93 21.19
N LEU A 123 -0.46 0.66 21.47
CA LEU A 123 -1.11 -0.23 20.51
C LEU A 123 -2.51 0.24 20.09
N ARG A 124 -3.11 1.21 20.80
CA ARG A 124 -4.38 1.81 20.37
C ARG A 124 -4.28 2.46 18.98
N TYR A 125 -3.11 2.99 18.63
CA TYR A 125 -2.87 3.63 17.33
C TYR A 125 -2.71 2.62 16.19
N SER A 126 -2.40 1.36 16.52
CA SER A 126 -2.39 0.24 15.58
C SER A 126 -3.69 -0.60 15.62
N GLY A 127 -4.77 -0.02 16.19
CA GLY A 127 -6.06 -0.70 16.31
C GLY A 127 -6.06 -1.84 17.34
N GLY A 128 -5.17 -1.79 18.34
CA GLY A 128 -5.06 -2.70 19.47
C GLY A 128 -4.01 -3.80 19.32
N ALA A 129 -3.43 -3.99 18.14
CA ALA A 129 -2.34 -4.94 17.90
C ALA A 129 -1.54 -4.54 16.67
N ASP A 130 -0.24 -4.82 16.69
CA ASP A 130 0.61 -4.68 15.52
C ASP A 130 0.26 -5.71 14.44
N ALA A 131 0.66 -5.46 13.22
CA ALA A 131 0.53 -6.43 12.14
C ALA A 131 1.81 -7.27 11.99
N VAL A 132 1.67 -8.51 11.51
CA VAL A 132 2.78 -9.47 11.39
C VAL A 132 3.88 -8.98 10.45
N GLU A 133 3.51 -8.15 9.51
CA GLU A 133 4.39 -7.57 8.52
C GLU A 133 5.28 -6.44 9.06
N TRP A 134 4.96 -5.82 10.22
CA TRP A 134 5.58 -4.59 10.71
C TRP A 134 7.02 -4.75 11.22
N LEU A 135 7.75 -3.64 11.26
CA LEU A 135 9.17 -3.64 11.69
C LEU A 135 9.35 -4.15 13.12
N VAL A 136 8.53 -3.70 14.07
CA VAL A 136 8.71 -4.04 15.50
C VAL A 136 8.56 -5.54 15.75
N PRO A 137 7.51 -6.24 15.29
CA PRO A 137 7.45 -7.70 15.37
C PRO A 137 8.62 -8.41 14.67
N LYS A 138 9.04 -7.95 13.49
CA LYS A 138 10.19 -8.53 12.77
C LYS A 138 11.52 -8.30 13.50
N ALA A 139 11.70 -7.16 14.16
CA ALA A 139 12.86 -6.90 15.00
C ALA A 139 12.90 -7.85 16.19
N LEU A 140 11.76 -8.10 16.84
CA LEU A 140 11.64 -9.06 17.93
C LEU A 140 11.90 -10.49 17.44
N TRP A 141 11.35 -10.86 16.27
CA TRP A 141 11.62 -12.13 15.64
C TRP A 141 13.14 -12.31 15.35
N MET A 142 13.77 -11.29 14.77
CA MET A 142 15.21 -11.32 14.46
C MET A 142 16.04 -11.49 15.75
N LYS A 143 15.66 -10.81 16.83
CA LYS A 143 16.32 -10.98 18.14
C LYS A 143 16.21 -12.42 18.66
N ASN A 144 15.03 -13.03 18.52
CA ASN A 144 14.74 -14.37 19.05
C ASN A 144 15.35 -15.50 18.19
N HIS A 145 15.36 -15.36 16.86
CA HIS A 145 15.71 -16.43 15.92
C HIS A 145 17.03 -16.21 15.18
N GLU A 146 17.46 -14.95 15.01
CA GLU A 146 18.73 -14.57 14.39
C GLU A 146 19.53 -13.61 15.30
N PRO A 147 19.84 -14.00 16.56
CA PRO A 147 20.39 -13.09 17.57
C PRO A 147 21.72 -12.46 17.15
N GLU A 148 22.53 -13.16 16.38
CA GLU A 148 23.79 -12.63 15.88
C GLU A 148 23.55 -11.52 14.83
N ARG A 149 22.59 -11.70 13.92
CA ARG A 149 22.17 -10.68 12.95
C ARG A 149 21.62 -9.45 13.67
N TYR A 150 20.71 -9.66 14.63
CA TYR A 150 20.16 -8.59 15.44
C TYR A 150 21.23 -7.80 16.21
N ARG A 151 22.16 -8.51 16.86
CA ARG A 151 23.24 -7.90 17.62
C ARG A 151 24.20 -7.07 16.75
N ARG A 152 24.53 -7.57 15.55
CA ARG A 152 25.39 -6.86 14.59
C ARG A 152 24.70 -5.69 13.91
N ALA A 153 23.37 -5.70 13.81
CA ALA A 153 22.61 -4.61 13.22
C ALA A 153 22.77 -3.34 14.06
N GLN A 154 23.34 -2.31 13.46
CA GLN A 154 23.42 -0.97 14.02
C GLN A 154 22.26 -0.10 13.57
N LYS A 155 21.61 -0.51 12.46
CA LYS A 155 20.38 0.08 11.93
C LYS A 155 19.39 -1.02 11.61
N LEU A 156 18.15 -0.82 12.06
CA LEU A 156 16.96 -1.54 11.62
C LEU A 156 16.01 -0.48 11.03
N VAL A 157 15.78 -0.57 9.74
CA VAL A 157 15.04 0.43 8.97
C VAL A 157 14.18 -0.27 7.92
N GLU A 158 13.35 0.49 7.22
CA GLU A 158 12.65 -0.05 6.06
C GLU A 158 13.34 0.31 4.74
N ALA A 159 12.96 -0.38 3.66
CA ALA A 159 13.57 -0.26 2.33
C ALA A 159 13.67 1.20 1.85
N LEU A 160 12.60 1.97 2.04
CA LEU A 160 12.55 3.41 1.73
C LEU A 160 13.66 4.20 2.42
N ASP A 161 13.84 3.97 3.74
CA ASP A 161 14.82 4.72 4.54
C ASP A 161 16.24 4.28 4.20
N TYR A 162 16.45 2.99 3.89
CA TYR A 162 17.70 2.46 3.42
C TYR A 162 18.11 3.05 2.05
N LEU A 163 17.17 3.12 1.09
CA LEU A 163 17.44 3.71 -0.22
C LEU A 163 17.70 5.23 -0.12
N THR A 164 16.98 5.92 0.77
CA THR A 164 17.20 7.34 1.06
C THR A 164 18.61 7.57 1.66
N PHE A 165 19.05 6.68 2.56
CA PHE A 165 20.42 6.68 3.08
C PHE A 165 21.46 6.46 1.96
N TRP A 166 21.26 5.45 1.11
CA TRP A 166 22.19 5.17 0.02
C TRP A 166 22.37 6.37 -0.92
N LEU A 167 21.30 7.11 -1.16
CA LEU A 167 21.33 8.33 -1.99
C LEU A 167 22.06 9.48 -1.30
N SER A 168 21.81 9.69 0.00
CA SER A 168 22.16 10.91 0.71
C SER A 168 23.34 10.78 1.70
N GLY A 169 23.68 9.56 2.10
CA GLY A 169 24.64 9.30 3.19
C GLY A 169 24.10 9.63 4.59
N GLU A 170 22.84 10.04 4.72
CA GLU A 170 22.23 10.48 5.97
C GLU A 170 21.14 9.52 6.44
N TRP A 171 21.27 8.95 7.64
CA TRP A 171 20.22 8.15 8.25
C TRP A 171 19.06 9.03 8.74
N SER A 172 17.88 8.80 8.19
CA SER A 172 16.62 9.35 8.67
C SER A 172 15.52 8.29 8.53
N ALA A 173 14.50 8.40 9.38
CA ALA A 173 13.28 7.62 9.26
C ALA A 173 12.19 8.48 8.60
N SER A 174 11.45 7.91 7.67
CA SER A 174 10.20 8.52 7.21
C SER A 174 9.17 8.48 8.33
N VAL A 175 8.49 9.60 8.56
CA VAL A 175 7.35 9.64 9.50
C VAL A 175 6.27 8.63 9.11
N CYS A 176 6.12 8.35 7.80
CA CYS A 176 5.19 7.33 7.31
C CYS A 176 5.49 5.96 7.90
N ASN A 177 6.72 5.47 7.72
CA ASN A 177 7.15 4.18 8.24
C ASN A 177 7.11 4.14 9.76
N ALA A 178 7.65 5.20 10.40
CA ALA A 178 7.72 5.28 11.84
C ALA A 178 6.34 5.25 12.51
N THR A 179 5.36 5.98 11.94
CA THR A 179 4.00 6.06 12.50
C THR A 179 3.18 4.80 12.15
N ASP A 180 3.30 4.28 10.93
CA ASP A 180 2.52 3.11 10.49
C ASP A 180 2.98 1.83 11.19
N ALA A 181 4.31 1.56 11.21
CA ALA A 181 4.84 0.23 11.50
C ALA A 181 5.88 0.15 12.64
N TRP A 182 6.28 1.29 13.27
CA TRP A 182 7.31 1.32 14.32
C TRP A 182 6.79 1.87 15.66
N ASN A 183 5.46 1.99 15.80
CA ASN A 183 4.79 2.53 17.00
C ASN A 183 5.26 3.95 17.41
N TYR A 184 5.63 4.78 16.44
CA TYR A 184 5.92 6.19 16.63
C TYR A 184 4.63 7.00 16.67
N VAL A 185 4.44 7.81 17.71
CA VAL A 185 3.26 8.65 17.89
C VAL A 185 3.71 10.09 18.17
N SER A 186 3.71 10.93 17.12
CA SER A 186 4.24 12.30 17.18
C SER A 186 3.60 13.14 18.29
N VAL A 187 2.29 13.03 18.48
CA VAL A 187 1.52 13.78 19.49
C VAL A 187 1.75 13.29 20.92
N GLU A 188 2.38 12.15 21.12
CA GLU A 188 2.76 11.61 22.44
C GLU A 188 4.28 11.71 22.68
N GLY A 189 5.00 12.50 21.87
CA GLY A 189 6.43 12.71 22.01
C GLY A 189 7.30 11.71 21.24
N GLY A 190 6.69 10.91 20.36
CA GLY A 190 7.39 10.02 19.45
C GLY A 190 7.43 8.55 19.90
N PHE A 191 8.60 7.94 19.86
CA PHE A 191 8.77 6.55 20.33
C PHE A 191 8.62 6.43 21.85
N CYS A 192 8.05 5.31 22.30
CA CYS A 192 7.88 4.99 23.71
C CYS A 192 8.93 3.96 24.18
N PRO A 193 10.04 4.35 24.83
CA PRO A 193 11.08 3.40 25.27
C PRO A 193 10.54 2.32 26.22
N ALA A 194 9.60 2.67 27.09
CA ALA A 194 8.98 1.72 28.02
C ALA A 194 8.21 0.60 27.29
N PHE A 195 7.62 0.90 26.15
CA PHE A 195 6.99 -0.11 25.31
C PHE A 195 8.03 -1.11 24.76
N PHE A 196 9.12 -0.60 24.21
CA PHE A 196 10.19 -1.47 23.66
C PHE A 196 10.86 -2.31 24.76
N GLU A 197 11.04 -1.76 25.96
CA GLU A 197 11.51 -2.52 27.12
C GLU A 197 10.52 -3.64 27.48
N GLN A 198 9.24 -3.34 27.56
CA GLN A 198 8.19 -4.29 27.92
C GLN A 198 8.08 -5.46 26.93
N ILE A 199 8.27 -5.24 25.65
CA ILE A 199 8.24 -6.28 24.61
C ILE A 199 9.59 -7.02 24.46
N GLY A 200 10.62 -6.66 25.25
CA GLY A 200 11.93 -7.30 25.21
C GLY A 200 12.89 -6.75 24.14
N LEU A 201 12.70 -5.51 23.69
CA LEU A 201 13.56 -4.81 22.72
C LEU A 201 14.14 -3.49 23.31
N PRO A 202 14.80 -3.50 24.51
CA PRO A 202 15.24 -2.27 25.16
C PRO A 202 16.27 -1.47 24.35
N ASP A 203 17.03 -2.15 23.46
CA ASP A 203 18.07 -1.57 22.62
C ASP A 203 17.57 -1.17 21.21
N LEU A 204 16.28 -1.35 20.90
CA LEU A 204 15.76 -1.03 19.57
C LEU A 204 15.92 0.45 19.22
N MET A 205 15.72 1.35 20.21
CA MET A 205 15.88 2.79 20.02
C MET A 205 17.26 3.20 19.47
N GLU A 206 18.31 2.48 19.84
CA GLU A 206 19.67 2.74 19.36
C GLU A 206 19.87 2.32 17.89
N LYS A 207 19.03 1.37 17.43
CA LYS A 207 19.06 0.82 16.08
C LYS A 207 18.15 1.58 15.12
N LEU A 208 17.21 2.37 15.61
CA LEU A 208 16.38 3.23 14.75
C LEU A 208 17.14 4.53 14.41
N PRO A 209 16.86 5.16 13.25
CA PRO A 209 17.35 6.50 12.98
C PRO A 209 16.85 7.49 14.03
N SER A 210 17.75 8.35 14.51
CA SER A 210 17.40 9.36 15.54
C SER A 210 16.56 10.52 15.02
N ARG A 211 16.48 10.68 13.70
CA ARG A 211 15.72 11.75 13.04
C ARG A 211 14.55 11.16 12.30
N VAL A 212 13.33 11.45 12.75
CA VAL A 212 12.09 11.18 12.02
C VAL A 212 11.75 12.44 11.24
N LYS A 213 11.62 12.33 9.91
CA LYS A 213 11.39 13.44 8.99
C LYS A 213 10.03 13.33 8.32
N GLN A 214 9.41 14.48 8.09
CA GLN A 214 8.16 14.58 7.32
C GLN A 214 8.41 14.30 5.84
N MET A 215 7.37 13.84 5.14
CA MET A 215 7.40 13.78 3.69
C MET A 215 7.71 15.15 3.09
N GLY A 216 8.59 15.21 2.11
CA GLY A 216 9.02 16.45 1.48
C GLY A 216 10.09 17.24 2.25
N GLU A 217 10.44 16.89 3.48
CA GLU A 217 11.63 17.44 4.13
C GLU A 217 12.90 16.97 3.41
N ARG A 218 13.90 17.81 3.40
CA ARG A 218 15.20 17.45 2.83
C ARG A 218 15.87 16.38 3.71
N ALA A 219 15.99 15.15 3.19
CA ALA A 219 16.72 14.07 3.84
C ALA A 219 18.24 14.32 3.82
N GLY A 220 18.73 14.83 2.69
CA GLY A 220 20.12 15.15 2.46
C GLY A 220 20.34 15.67 1.04
N ALA A 221 21.46 15.32 0.45
CA ALA A 221 21.78 15.59 -0.94
C ALA A 221 22.52 14.39 -1.54
N LEU A 222 22.45 14.19 -2.85
CA LEU A 222 23.18 13.12 -3.52
C LEU A 222 24.67 13.18 -3.17
N THR A 223 25.17 12.07 -2.67
CA THR A 223 26.62 11.87 -2.48
C THR A 223 27.33 11.79 -3.82
N ALA A 224 28.65 12.00 -3.82
CA ALA A 224 29.48 11.84 -5.03
C ALA A 224 29.36 10.44 -5.64
N GLU A 225 29.21 9.41 -4.81
CA GLU A 225 29.06 8.01 -5.23
C GLU A 225 27.69 7.79 -5.89
N ALA A 226 26.60 8.13 -5.22
CA ALA A 226 25.26 8.01 -5.76
C ALA A 226 25.07 8.84 -7.03
N ALA A 227 25.56 10.08 -7.05
CA ALA A 227 25.49 10.96 -8.23
C ALA A 227 26.19 10.34 -9.44
N ARG A 228 27.39 9.78 -9.25
CA ARG A 228 28.14 9.07 -10.32
C ARG A 228 27.41 7.82 -10.78
N ALA A 229 26.85 7.05 -9.85
CA ALA A 229 26.07 5.85 -10.17
C ALA A 229 24.84 6.20 -11.01
N LEU A 230 24.09 7.24 -10.64
CA LEU A 230 22.84 7.66 -11.29
C LEU A 230 23.06 8.48 -12.57
N GLY A 231 24.26 9.07 -12.76
CA GLY A 231 24.51 10.03 -13.84
C GLY A 231 23.86 11.39 -13.57
N LEU A 232 23.67 11.76 -12.31
CA LEU A 232 23.11 13.03 -11.84
C LEU A 232 24.22 13.89 -11.19
N LEU A 233 23.89 15.10 -10.73
CA LEU A 233 24.85 15.96 -10.07
C LEU A 233 24.95 15.66 -8.57
N GLU A 234 26.17 15.62 -8.05
CA GLU A 234 26.44 15.66 -6.62
C GLU A 234 25.79 16.92 -5.99
N GLY A 235 25.25 16.79 -4.80
CA GLY A 235 24.57 17.87 -4.11
C GLY A 235 23.11 18.08 -4.53
N THR A 236 22.59 17.33 -5.52
CA THR A 236 21.14 17.37 -5.84
C THR A 236 20.32 17.02 -4.61
N PRO A 237 19.34 17.84 -4.21
CA PRO A 237 18.48 17.57 -3.06
C PRO A 237 17.80 16.20 -3.12
N VAL A 238 17.87 15.45 -2.00
CA VAL A 238 17.12 14.20 -1.76
C VAL A 238 16.05 14.49 -0.72
N ALA A 239 14.78 14.26 -1.07
CA ALA A 239 13.67 14.43 -0.16
C ALA A 239 13.43 13.15 0.66
N GLN A 240 12.89 13.30 1.88
CA GLN A 240 12.28 12.20 2.59
C GLN A 240 10.94 11.85 1.91
N GLY A 241 10.83 10.63 1.47
CA GLY A 241 9.61 10.08 0.91
C GLY A 241 8.74 9.39 1.95
N GLY A 242 7.75 8.67 1.49
CA GLY A 242 6.81 7.90 2.30
C GLY A 242 6.45 6.57 1.66
N ILE A 243 5.54 5.86 2.31
CA ILE A 243 4.94 4.63 1.79
C ILE A 243 4.26 4.93 0.43
N ASP A 244 4.36 4.03 -0.52
CA ASP A 244 3.82 4.15 -1.88
C ASP A 244 2.34 4.59 -1.92
N ALA A 245 1.48 3.99 -1.07
CA ALA A 245 0.07 4.37 -0.95
C ALA A 245 -0.11 5.81 -0.41
N HIS A 246 0.75 6.24 0.51
CA HIS A 246 0.74 7.60 1.07
C HIS A 246 1.28 8.62 0.06
N ALA A 247 2.37 8.30 -0.64
CA ALA A 247 2.83 9.09 -1.78
C ALA A 247 1.76 9.19 -2.86
N GLY A 248 1.03 8.08 -3.09
CA GLY A 248 -0.13 8.05 -3.98
C GLY A 248 -1.24 9.04 -3.60
N MET A 249 -1.51 9.25 -2.29
CA MET A 249 -2.46 10.29 -1.85
C MET A 249 -2.03 11.69 -2.29
N LEU A 250 -0.73 12.00 -2.15
CA LEU A 250 -0.18 13.28 -2.64
C LEU A 250 -0.34 13.40 -4.15
N GLY A 251 0.03 12.34 -4.89
CA GLY A 251 -0.08 12.30 -6.35
C GLY A 251 -1.52 12.40 -6.86
N MET A 252 -2.50 11.94 -6.08
CA MET A 252 -3.93 12.13 -6.33
C MET A 252 -4.47 13.49 -5.86
N GLY A 253 -3.63 14.37 -5.32
CA GLY A 253 -4.05 15.68 -4.85
C GLY A 253 -4.95 15.64 -3.61
N ILE A 254 -4.86 14.61 -2.77
CA ILE A 254 -5.68 14.44 -1.57
C ILE A 254 -4.94 15.03 -0.37
N GLY A 255 -5.40 16.16 0.14
CA GLY A 255 -4.82 16.84 1.31
C GLY A 255 -5.81 17.18 2.41
N GLU A 256 -7.10 16.90 2.22
CA GLU A 256 -8.17 17.28 3.16
C GLU A 256 -9.11 16.12 3.46
N PRO A 257 -9.82 16.15 4.63
CA PRO A 257 -10.89 15.22 4.95
C PRO A 257 -12.02 15.21 3.92
N GLY A 258 -12.82 14.15 3.89
CA GLY A 258 -13.96 14.01 2.99
C GLY A 258 -13.67 13.24 1.70
N VAL A 259 -12.40 13.03 1.36
CA VAL A 259 -11.98 12.22 0.21
C VAL A 259 -11.31 10.95 0.70
N MET A 260 -11.76 9.78 0.22
CA MET A 260 -11.09 8.50 0.49
C MET A 260 -10.24 8.10 -0.71
N ALA A 261 -8.94 8.00 -0.49
CA ALA A 261 -8.01 7.40 -1.44
C ALA A 261 -8.22 5.89 -1.51
N MET A 262 -8.17 5.33 -2.74
CA MET A 262 -8.25 3.89 -2.99
C MET A 262 -7.14 3.48 -3.96
N THR A 263 -6.29 2.55 -3.54
CA THR A 263 -5.40 1.85 -4.48
C THR A 263 -6.07 0.53 -4.86
N ILE A 264 -6.46 0.36 -6.12
CA ILE A 264 -7.12 -0.85 -6.63
C ILE A 264 -6.07 -1.69 -7.38
N GLY A 265 -5.45 -2.61 -6.65
CA GLY A 265 -4.44 -3.54 -7.13
C GLY A 265 -4.87 -5.00 -6.98
N SER A 266 -3.93 -5.91 -6.73
CA SER A 266 -4.22 -7.29 -6.29
C SER A 266 -4.96 -7.30 -4.96
N SER A 267 -4.58 -6.40 -4.05
CA SER A 267 -5.29 -5.96 -2.84
C SER A 267 -5.77 -4.52 -3.02
N SER A 268 -6.53 -4.00 -2.06
CA SER A 268 -6.91 -2.58 -2.03
C SER A 268 -6.58 -1.96 -0.69
N VAL A 269 -6.07 -0.72 -0.73
CA VAL A 269 -5.82 0.13 0.44
C VAL A 269 -6.77 1.30 0.38
N HIS A 270 -7.32 1.68 1.54
CA HIS A 270 -8.26 2.79 1.70
C HIS A 270 -7.70 3.73 2.75
N LEU A 271 -7.47 4.98 2.39
CA LEU A 271 -6.87 5.99 3.25
C LEU A 271 -7.80 7.21 3.31
N VAL A 272 -8.04 7.72 4.50
CA VAL A 272 -8.88 8.91 4.69
C VAL A 272 -8.35 9.79 5.81
N TYR A 273 -8.25 11.09 5.56
CA TYR A 273 -7.95 12.05 6.62
C TYR A 273 -9.15 12.30 7.52
N THR A 274 -8.86 12.53 8.81
CA THR A 274 -9.83 12.99 9.79
C THR A 274 -9.32 14.26 10.47
N GLU A 275 -10.25 15.11 10.93
CA GLU A 275 -9.90 16.34 11.64
C GLU A 275 -9.49 16.08 13.09
N GLN A 276 -10.02 15.01 13.67
CA GLN A 276 -9.77 14.61 15.04
C GLN A 276 -9.35 13.14 15.12
N PRO A 277 -8.62 12.73 16.15
CA PRO A 277 -8.25 11.34 16.36
C PRO A 277 -9.52 10.48 16.54
N THR A 278 -9.77 9.58 15.60
CA THR A 278 -10.96 8.72 15.60
C THR A 278 -10.54 7.26 15.68
N PHE A 279 -10.73 6.63 16.83
CA PHE A 279 -10.41 5.22 17.03
C PHE A 279 -11.60 4.34 16.62
N LEU A 280 -11.41 3.48 15.63
CA LEU A 280 -12.45 2.63 15.09
C LEU A 280 -12.02 1.16 15.08
N PRO A 281 -12.86 0.24 15.59
CA PRO A 281 -12.58 -1.19 15.45
C PRO A 281 -12.44 -1.60 13.98
N GLY A 282 -11.43 -2.39 13.67
CA GLY A 282 -11.21 -2.92 12.32
C GLY A 282 -10.59 -1.94 11.32
N VAL A 283 -10.22 -0.75 11.76
CA VAL A 283 -9.50 0.26 10.98
C VAL A 283 -8.22 0.61 11.72
N TRP A 284 -7.10 0.75 11.02
CA TRP A 284 -5.84 1.20 11.61
C TRP A 284 -5.78 2.71 11.75
N GLY A 285 -4.96 3.16 12.67
CA GLY A 285 -4.86 4.54 13.09
C GLY A 285 -5.77 4.82 14.31
N PRO A 286 -6.03 6.10 14.63
CA PRO A 286 -5.66 7.29 13.86
C PRO A 286 -4.16 7.57 13.91
N TYR A 287 -3.54 7.73 12.75
CA TYR A 287 -2.12 8.01 12.59
C TYR A 287 -1.88 9.52 12.54
N PRO A 288 -1.20 10.13 13.54
CA PRO A 288 -0.90 11.55 13.51
C PRO A 288 0.26 11.88 12.57
N ASP A 289 0.16 12.97 11.83
CA ASP A 289 1.23 13.58 11.02
C ASP A 289 1.85 12.66 9.95
N ILE A 290 1.25 11.53 9.65
CA ILE A 290 1.86 10.47 8.83
C ILE A 290 2.20 10.89 7.39
N ILE A 291 1.44 11.81 6.80
CA ILE A 291 1.71 12.38 5.46
C ILE A 291 1.82 13.89 5.56
N LEU A 292 0.78 14.54 6.07
CA LEU A 292 0.72 15.98 6.26
C LEU A 292 0.67 16.30 7.75
N LYS A 293 1.43 17.30 8.16
CA LYS A 293 1.46 17.76 9.54
C LYS A 293 0.08 18.26 9.98
N ASP A 294 -0.24 18.06 11.24
CA ASP A 294 -1.51 18.44 11.90
C ASP A 294 -2.74 17.75 11.28
N LYS A 295 -2.56 16.60 10.63
CA LYS A 295 -3.63 15.74 10.10
C LYS A 295 -3.58 14.36 10.73
N TRP A 296 -4.76 13.75 10.85
CA TRP A 296 -4.91 12.36 11.27
C TRP A 296 -5.31 11.50 10.07
N LEU A 297 -4.78 10.29 9.99
CA LEU A 297 -5.10 9.36 8.92
C LEU A 297 -5.68 8.07 9.47
N LEU A 298 -6.75 7.58 8.86
CA LEU A 298 -7.26 6.24 9.05
C LEU A 298 -6.94 5.38 7.83
N GLN A 299 -6.61 4.12 8.09
CA GLN A 299 -6.26 3.16 7.05
C GLN A 299 -7.13 1.91 7.17
N GLY A 300 -7.77 1.53 6.07
CA GLY A 300 -8.45 0.26 5.88
C GLY A 300 -7.89 -0.48 4.67
N GLY A 301 -8.34 -1.71 4.46
CA GLY A 301 -7.90 -2.45 3.28
C GLY A 301 -8.61 -3.77 3.08
N GLN A 302 -8.46 -4.30 1.87
CA GLN A 302 -8.93 -5.62 1.47
C GLN A 302 -7.73 -6.41 0.94
N THR A 303 -7.49 -7.60 1.49
CA THR A 303 -6.33 -8.43 1.14
C THR A 303 -6.38 -8.99 -0.26
N SER A 304 -7.60 -9.17 -0.79
CA SER A 304 -7.83 -9.79 -2.09
C SER A 304 -8.93 -9.05 -2.84
N THR A 305 -8.59 -8.37 -3.92
CA THR A 305 -9.53 -7.67 -4.80
C THR A 305 -9.24 -8.01 -6.26
N GLY A 306 -8.30 -7.36 -6.91
CA GLY A 306 -7.89 -7.71 -8.26
C GLY A 306 -7.31 -9.12 -8.40
N SER A 307 -6.76 -9.68 -7.31
CA SER A 307 -6.33 -11.08 -7.27
C SER A 307 -7.50 -12.05 -7.45
N VAL A 308 -8.68 -11.78 -6.86
CA VAL A 308 -9.89 -12.60 -7.04
C VAL A 308 -10.44 -12.46 -8.47
N VAL A 309 -10.48 -11.23 -8.99
CA VAL A 309 -10.89 -10.97 -10.38
C VAL A 309 -9.96 -11.72 -11.35
N ARG A 310 -8.65 -11.70 -11.10
CA ARG A 310 -7.65 -12.46 -11.87
C ARG A 310 -7.86 -13.97 -11.73
N TRP A 311 -8.10 -14.47 -10.52
CA TRP A 311 -8.34 -15.89 -10.26
C TRP A 311 -9.56 -16.41 -11.03
N VAL A 312 -10.66 -15.64 -11.09
CA VAL A 312 -11.82 -15.98 -11.93
C VAL A 312 -11.43 -16.00 -13.41
N LYS A 313 -10.72 -14.98 -13.90
CA LYS A 313 -10.25 -14.88 -15.29
C LYS A 313 -9.38 -16.09 -15.68
N ASP A 314 -8.46 -16.48 -14.80
CA ASP A 314 -7.47 -17.52 -15.11
C ASP A 314 -8.05 -18.93 -14.95
N GLY A 315 -8.88 -19.17 -13.94
CA GLY A 315 -9.40 -20.49 -13.59
C GLY A 315 -10.81 -20.80 -14.11
N PHE A 316 -11.65 -19.77 -14.37
CA PHE A 316 -13.09 -19.98 -14.60
C PHE A 316 -13.66 -19.25 -15.82
N ALA A 317 -12.80 -18.72 -16.71
CA ALA A 317 -13.25 -17.99 -17.89
C ALA A 317 -12.68 -18.58 -19.20
N PRO A 318 -12.87 -19.90 -19.49
CA PRO A 318 -12.29 -20.54 -20.66
C PRO A 318 -12.85 -20.01 -21.98
N ALA A 319 -14.12 -19.62 -22.05
CA ALA A 319 -14.72 -19.10 -23.27
C ALA A 319 -14.22 -17.68 -23.61
N ALA A 320 -13.93 -16.84 -22.60
CA ALA A 320 -13.29 -15.54 -22.83
C ALA A 320 -11.81 -15.69 -23.22
N GLN A 321 -11.10 -16.64 -22.65
CA GLN A 321 -9.72 -16.95 -23.02
C GLN A 321 -9.63 -17.45 -24.47
N GLU A 322 -10.54 -18.31 -24.90
CA GLU A 322 -10.60 -18.78 -26.29
C GLU A 322 -10.96 -17.64 -27.27
N ALA A 323 -11.95 -16.82 -26.93
CA ALA A 323 -12.29 -15.65 -27.73
C ALA A 323 -11.12 -14.64 -27.84
N ALA A 324 -10.32 -14.51 -26.79
CA ALA A 324 -9.12 -13.67 -26.80
C ALA A 324 -8.06 -14.22 -27.77
N ARG A 325 -7.81 -15.54 -27.73
CA ARG A 325 -6.88 -16.20 -28.66
C ARG A 325 -7.30 -16.03 -30.10
N GLN A 326 -8.61 -16.18 -30.40
CA GLN A 326 -9.15 -16.05 -31.76
C GLN A 326 -9.14 -14.60 -32.27
N SER A 327 -9.40 -13.63 -31.42
CA SER A 327 -9.55 -12.22 -31.81
C SER A 327 -8.30 -11.36 -31.64
N GLY A 328 -7.26 -11.86 -30.94
CA GLY A 328 -6.08 -11.07 -30.54
C GLY A 328 -6.36 -9.99 -29.47
N ARG A 329 -7.57 -9.96 -28.90
CA ARG A 329 -7.97 -9.00 -27.84
C ARG A 329 -7.53 -9.49 -26.47
N LYS A 330 -7.43 -8.56 -25.50
CA LYS A 330 -7.13 -8.92 -24.10
C LYS A 330 -8.34 -9.59 -23.44
N VAL A 331 -8.12 -10.66 -22.68
CA VAL A 331 -9.17 -11.41 -21.96
C VAL A 331 -10.02 -10.49 -21.07
N TYR A 332 -9.38 -9.54 -20.35
CA TYR A 332 -10.09 -8.58 -19.51
C TYR A 332 -11.09 -7.71 -20.30
N GLN A 333 -10.74 -7.27 -21.51
CA GLN A 333 -11.65 -6.48 -22.34
C GLN A 333 -12.92 -7.27 -22.74
N ILE A 334 -12.75 -8.56 -23.06
CA ILE A 334 -13.86 -9.44 -23.40
C ILE A 334 -14.76 -9.68 -22.19
N LEU A 335 -14.14 -9.95 -21.03
CA LEU A 335 -14.89 -10.17 -19.80
C LEU A 335 -15.61 -8.90 -19.32
N ASP A 336 -14.98 -7.74 -19.40
CA ASP A 336 -15.62 -6.45 -19.05
C ASP A 336 -16.87 -6.20 -19.93
N GLU A 337 -16.78 -6.42 -21.24
CA GLU A 337 -17.90 -6.25 -22.14
C GLU A 337 -19.06 -7.21 -21.85
N ARG A 338 -18.75 -8.50 -21.60
CA ARG A 338 -19.78 -9.49 -21.27
C ARG A 338 -20.39 -9.21 -19.89
N ALA A 339 -19.58 -8.90 -18.90
CA ALA A 339 -20.02 -8.57 -17.55
C ALA A 339 -20.81 -7.26 -17.48
N ALA A 340 -20.56 -6.30 -18.38
CA ALA A 340 -21.34 -5.07 -18.46
C ALA A 340 -22.83 -5.32 -18.82
N ALA A 341 -23.13 -6.40 -19.53
CA ALA A 341 -24.51 -6.80 -19.87
C ALA A 341 -25.24 -7.47 -18.70
N ILE A 342 -24.53 -7.91 -17.66
CA ILE A 342 -25.11 -8.54 -16.48
C ILE A 342 -25.63 -7.44 -15.53
N PRO A 343 -26.85 -7.55 -14.98
CA PRO A 343 -27.38 -6.54 -14.07
C PRO A 343 -26.68 -6.50 -12.71
N PRO A 344 -26.81 -5.41 -11.94
CA PRO A 344 -26.37 -5.32 -10.55
C PRO A 344 -26.81 -6.52 -9.72
N GLY A 345 -25.85 -7.12 -8.98
CA GLY A 345 -26.06 -8.34 -8.20
C GLY A 345 -25.79 -9.63 -8.97
N ALA A 346 -25.12 -9.54 -10.13
CA ALA A 346 -24.58 -10.67 -10.90
C ALA A 346 -25.59 -11.83 -11.06
N ASN A 347 -26.85 -11.54 -11.41
CA ASN A 347 -27.95 -12.51 -11.53
C ASN A 347 -28.15 -13.39 -10.27
N GLY A 348 -27.83 -12.86 -9.09
CA GLY A 348 -27.97 -13.56 -7.80
C GLY A 348 -26.71 -14.25 -7.29
N VAL A 349 -25.63 -14.24 -8.06
CA VAL A 349 -24.33 -14.71 -7.59
C VAL A 349 -23.74 -13.69 -6.63
N THR A 350 -23.32 -14.15 -5.44
CA THR A 350 -22.65 -13.32 -4.43
C THR A 350 -21.27 -13.90 -4.17
N ALA A 351 -20.22 -13.12 -4.30
CA ALA A 351 -18.88 -13.52 -3.93
C ALA A 351 -18.47 -12.89 -2.59
N LEU A 352 -17.61 -13.59 -1.83
CA LEU A 352 -16.81 -13.06 -0.74
C LEU A 352 -15.35 -13.05 -1.19
N GLU A 353 -14.73 -11.87 -1.20
CA GLU A 353 -13.36 -11.68 -1.66
C GLU A 353 -12.30 -12.05 -0.60
N HIS A 354 -12.69 -12.67 0.50
CA HIS A 354 -11.84 -12.99 1.65
C HIS A 354 -10.87 -14.16 1.42
N PHE A 355 -10.29 -14.27 0.22
CA PHE A 355 -9.39 -15.37 -0.17
C PHE A 355 -8.10 -15.44 0.68
N GLN A 356 -7.71 -14.34 1.30
CA GLN A 356 -6.58 -14.21 2.23
C GLN A 356 -7.03 -13.56 3.55
N GLY A 357 -8.18 -13.94 4.07
CA GLY A 357 -8.78 -13.34 5.24
C GLY A 357 -9.47 -11.98 4.93
N ASN A 358 -10.08 -11.40 5.95
CA ASN A 358 -10.63 -10.04 5.90
C ASN A 358 -9.78 -9.10 6.75
N ARG A 359 -9.19 -8.08 6.12
CA ARG A 359 -8.37 -7.07 6.80
C ARG A 359 -9.23 -6.03 7.49
N SER A 360 -10.15 -5.42 6.76
CA SER A 360 -11.08 -4.41 7.28
C SER A 360 -12.52 -4.69 6.82
N PRO A 361 -13.51 -4.47 7.70
CA PRO A 361 -13.42 -4.06 9.09
C PRO A 361 -13.38 -5.23 10.09
N TYR A 362 -13.44 -6.49 9.64
CA TYR A 362 -13.62 -7.63 10.56
C TYR A 362 -12.33 -8.09 11.23
N ARG A 363 -11.15 -7.81 10.63
CA ARG A 363 -9.83 -8.30 11.10
C ARG A 363 -9.84 -9.81 11.35
N ASP A 364 -10.41 -10.54 10.41
CA ASP A 364 -10.60 -11.99 10.50
C ASP A 364 -9.65 -12.71 9.52
N PRO A 365 -8.50 -13.21 9.98
CA PRO A 365 -7.55 -13.93 9.15
C PRO A 365 -8.06 -15.30 8.71
N LEU A 366 -9.06 -15.87 9.41
CA LEU A 366 -9.63 -17.18 9.12
C LEU A 366 -10.73 -17.11 8.04
N ALA A 367 -11.26 -15.91 7.75
CA ALA A 367 -12.25 -15.75 6.70
C ALA A 367 -11.72 -16.28 5.36
N LYS A 368 -12.59 -16.95 4.61
CA LYS A 368 -12.26 -17.54 3.30
C LYS A 368 -13.14 -16.98 2.20
N GLY A 369 -12.64 -17.06 0.96
CA GLY A 369 -13.41 -16.74 -0.23
C GLY A 369 -14.56 -17.71 -0.46
N ALA A 370 -15.67 -17.19 -1.02
CA ALA A 370 -16.83 -18.03 -1.35
C ALA A 370 -17.59 -17.46 -2.56
N PHE A 371 -18.26 -18.33 -3.30
CA PHE A 371 -19.26 -17.97 -4.30
C PHE A 371 -20.57 -18.66 -3.97
N LEU A 372 -21.65 -17.89 -3.85
CA LEU A 372 -22.97 -18.35 -3.42
C LEU A 372 -24.02 -18.01 -4.50
N GLY A 373 -25.09 -18.81 -4.57
CA GLY A 373 -26.19 -18.56 -5.50
C GLY A 373 -25.93 -19.07 -6.92
N LEU A 374 -24.99 -20.01 -7.10
CA LEU A 374 -24.71 -20.64 -8.39
C LEU A 374 -25.85 -21.54 -8.83
N THR A 375 -26.14 -21.54 -10.11
CA THR A 375 -27.10 -22.41 -10.79
C THR A 375 -26.46 -23.06 -12.01
N LEU A 376 -27.11 -24.03 -12.61
CA LEU A 376 -26.62 -24.65 -13.87
C LEU A 376 -26.56 -23.65 -15.06
N ALA A 377 -27.22 -22.51 -14.94
CA ALA A 377 -27.20 -21.45 -15.94
C ALA A 377 -26.10 -20.40 -15.69
N THR A 378 -25.42 -20.46 -14.54
CA THR A 378 -24.35 -19.50 -14.22
C THR A 378 -23.18 -19.63 -15.18
N ARG A 379 -22.70 -18.53 -15.71
CA ARG A 379 -21.59 -18.44 -16.67
C ARG A 379 -20.41 -17.65 -16.13
N GLU A 380 -19.32 -17.63 -16.86
CA GLU A 380 -18.08 -16.96 -16.46
C GLU A 380 -18.23 -15.45 -16.23
N GLU A 381 -19.12 -14.78 -17.00
CA GLU A 381 -19.38 -13.35 -16.87
C GLU A 381 -20.09 -12.98 -15.57
N GLU A 382 -20.98 -13.84 -15.02
CA GLU A 382 -21.58 -13.64 -13.70
C GLU A 382 -20.53 -13.81 -12.59
N LEU A 383 -19.65 -14.81 -12.68
CA LEU A 383 -18.57 -15.00 -11.71
C LEU A 383 -17.60 -13.82 -11.70
N PHE A 384 -17.23 -13.35 -12.90
CA PHE A 384 -16.32 -12.22 -13.05
C PHE A 384 -16.93 -10.93 -12.48
N ARG A 385 -18.21 -10.66 -12.80
CA ARG A 385 -18.93 -9.53 -12.24
C ARG A 385 -19.09 -9.63 -10.73
N ALA A 386 -19.46 -10.79 -10.19
CA ALA A 386 -19.60 -11.02 -8.75
C ALA A 386 -18.29 -10.76 -8.00
N ALA A 387 -17.14 -11.13 -8.57
CA ALA A 387 -15.83 -10.81 -8.00
C ALA A 387 -15.55 -9.31 -7.96
N MET A 388 -15.87 -8.57 -9.02
CA MET A 388 -15.76 -7.11 -9.05
C MET A 388 -16.70 -6.45 -8.02
N GLU A 389 -17.94 -6.91 -7.94
CA GLU A 389 -18.94 -6.40 -6.99
C GLU A 389 -18.54 -6.68 -5.54
N ALA A 390 -17.95 -7.85 -5.25
CA ALA A 390 -17.46 -8.19 -3.90
C ALA A 390 -16.41 -7.19 -3.40
N ALA A 391 -15.44 -6.82 -4.24
CA ALA A 391 -14.46 -5.79 -3.89
C ALA A 391 -15.13 -4.43 -3.61
N ALA A 392 -16.13 -4.05 -4.40
CA ALA A 392 -16.88 -2.82 -4.17
C ALA A 392 -17.76 -2.89 -2.91
N TYR A 393 -18.33 -4.07 -2.58
CA TYR A 393 -19.07 -4.27 -1.32
C TYR A 393 -18.17 -4.15 -0.10
N GLY A 394 -16.95 -4.68 -0.15
CA GLY A 394 -15.96 -4.51 0.91
C GLY A 394 -15.57 -3.05 1.11
N THR A 395 -15.38 -2.29 0.02
CA THR A 395 -15.17 -0.83 0.07
C THR A 395 -16.37 -0.12 0.73
N ARG A 396 -17.60 -0.45 0.34
CA ARG A 396 -18.81 0.10 0.97
C ARG A 396 -18.89 -0.23 2.46
N LEU A 397 -18.51 -1.44 2.86
CA LEU A 397 -18.51 -1.86 4.26
C LEU A 397 -17.51 -1.04 5.10
N ILE A 398 -16.33 -0.73 4.54
CA ILE A 398 -15.34 0.17 5.15
C ILE A 398 -15.94 1.58 5.29
N LEU A 399 -16.57 2.12 4.24
CA LEU A 399 -17.24 3.42 4.29
C LEU A 399 -18.35 3.48 5.35
N GLU A 400 -19.16 2.43 5.48
CA GLU A 400 -20.19 2.36 6.52
C GLU A 400 -19.59 2.33 7.93
N THR A 401 -18.44 1.63 8.11
CA THR A 401 -17.69 1.63 9.37
C THR A 401 -17.16 3.02 9.72
N LEU A 402 -16.57 3.72 8.75
CA LEU A 402 -16.11 5.10 8.91
C LEU A 402 -17.26 6.03 9.27
N ARG A 403 -18.40 5.92 8.60
CA ARG A 403 -19.60 6.73 8.85
C ARG A 403 -20.15 6.52 10.26
N VAL A 404 -20.20 5.27 10.75
CA VAL A 404 -20.60 4.96 12.13
C VAL A 404 -19.69 5.63 13.14
N GLY A 405 -18.39 5.74 12.82
CA GLY A 405 -17.40 6.47 13.62
C GLY A 405 -17.44 7.99 13.45
N GLY A 406 -18.39 8.54 12.70
CA GLY A 406 -18.50 9.99 12.48
C GLY A 406 -17.60 10.54 11.37
N VAL A 407 -16.89 9.68 10.64
CA VAL A 407 -16.03 10.10 9.52
C VAL A 407 -16.85 10.17 8.23
N ALA A 408 -17.03 11.37 7.71
CA ALA A 408 -17.77 11.60 6.47
C ALA A 408 -16.81 11.45 5.27
N VAL A 409 -17.22 10.63 4.28
CA VAL A 409 -16.58 10.54 2.98
C VAL A 409 -17.59 10.93 1.92
N THR A 410 -17.22 11.88 1.06
CA THR A 410 -18.10 12.44 0.01
C THR A 410 -17.60 12.14 -1.40
N GLU A 411 -16.33 11.71 -1.53
CA GLU A 411 -15.68 11.39 -2.80
C GLU A 411 -14.70 10.22 -2.63
N LEU A 412 -14.61 9.38 -3.64
CA LEU A 412 -13.57 8.37 -3.78
C LEU A 412 -12.55 8.85 -4.81
N ARG A 413 -11.26 8.69 -4.53
CA ARG A 413 -10.21 8.85 -5.53
C ARG A 413 -9.42 7.57 -5.67
N ALA A 414 -9.30 7.08 -6.91
CA ALA A 414 -8.73 5.77 -7.19
C ALA A 414 -7.49 5.83 -8.08
N CYS A 415 -6.55 4.94 -7.78
CA CYS A 415 -5.39 4.65 -8.63
C CYS A 415 -5.15 3.13 -8.69
N GLY A 416 -4.12 2.73 -9.45
CA GLY A 416 -3.72 1.33 -9.57
C GLY A 416 -4.30 0.63 -10.79
N GLY A 417 -3.95 -0.66 -10.96
CA GLY A 417 -4.28 -1.43 -12.17
C GLY A 417 -5.77 -1.61 -12.43
N GLY A 418 -6.60 -1.62 -11.38
CA GLY A 418 -8.06 -1.76 -11.50
C GLY A 418 -8.74 -0.57 -12.17
N THR A 419 -8.11 0.60 -12.19
CA THR A 419 -8.65 1.79 -12.86
C THR A 419 -8.71 1.66 -14.39
N LYS A 420 -8.07 0.64 -14.96
CA LYS A 420 -8.13 0.34 -16.39
C LYS A 420 -9.47 -0.27 -16.83
N SER A 421 -10.29 -0.77 -15.90
CA SER A 421 -11.66 -1.26 -16.17
C SER A 421 -12.69 -0.19 -15.86
N ALA A 422 -13.27 0.41 -16.90
CA ALA A 422 -14.36 1.39 -16.75
C ALA A 422 -15.59 0.79 -16.07
N LEU A 423 -15.86 -0.51 -16.31
CA LEU A 423 -16.94 -1.24 -15.65
C LEU A 423 -16.70 -1.32 -14.14
N TRP A 424 -15.49 -1.67 -13.71
CA TRP A 424 -15.20 -1.83 -12.29
C TRP A 424 -15.24 -0.51 -11.53
N LEU A 425 -14.78 0.57 -12.17
CA LEU A 425 -14.91 1.91 -11.62
C LEU A 425 -16.38 2.33 -11.45
N GLN A 426 -17.22 2.06 -12.46
CA GLN A 426 -18.65 2.34 -12.36
C GLN A 426 -19.32 1.51 -11.26
N ILE A 427 -18.98 0.21 -11.15
CA ILE A 427 -19.46 -0.65 -10.07
C ILE A 427 -19.12 -0.06 -8.68
N HIS A 428 -17.87 0.41 -8.49
CA HIS A 428 -17.49 1.06 -7.22
C HIS A 428 -18.30 2.32 -6.95
N ALA A 429 -18.44 3.21 -7.94
CA ALA A 429 -19.26 4.42 -7.79
C ALA A 429 -20.72 4.10 -7.43
N ASP A 430 -21.33 3.16 -8.14
CA ASP A 430 -22.72 2.76 -7.95
C ASP A 430 -22.95 2.05 -6.62
N VAL A 431 -22.08 1.12 -6.24
CA VAL A 431 -22.17 0.39 -4.96
C VAL A 431 -22.02 1.33 -3.78
N CYS A 432 -21.03 2.22 -3.83
CA CYS A 432 -20.76 3.16 -2.75
C CYS A 432 -21.73 4.36 -2.74
N GLY A 433 -22.37 4.69 -3.87
CA GLY A 433 -23.23 5.87 -4.02
C GLY A 433 -22.44 7.18 -3.96
N LEU A 434 -21.16 7.16 -4.33
CA LEU A 434 -20.25 8.31 -4.27
C LEU A 434 -19.58 8.53 -5.62
N PRO A 435 -19.29 9.79 -5.98
CA PRO A 435 -18.44 10.08 -7.14
C PRO A 435 -17.07 9.46 -6.93
N LEU A 436 -16.54 8.89 -8.01
CA LEU A 436 -15.21 8.29 -8.04
C LEU A 436 -14.36 9.01 -9.07
N THR A 437 -13.28 9.63 -8.62
CA THR A 437 -12.32 10.36 -9.46
C THR A 437 -11.07 9.52 -9.66
N VAL A 438 -10.59 9.48 -10.90
CA VAL A 438 -9.35 8.79 -11.30
C VAL A 438 -8.38 9.81 -11.88
N CYS A 439 -7.14 9.79 -11.43
CA CYS A 439 -6.07 10.57 -12.05
C CYS A 439 -5.68 9.97 -13.39
N GLU A 440 -5.44 10.80 -14.40
CA GLU A 440 -5.00 10.33 -15.72
C GLU A 440 -3.55 9.81 -15.71
N THR A 441 -2.75 10.19 -14.70
CA THR A 441 -1.39 9.65 -14.56
C THR A 441 -1.40 8.23 -13.99
N GLU A 442 -0.66 7.33 -14.64
CA GLU A 442 -0.52 5.94 -14.16
C GLU A 442 0.42 5.81 -12.95
N ASN A 443 1.34 6.76 -12.75
CA ASN A 443 2.43 6.69 -11.75
C ASN A 443 2.18 7.65 -10.58
N VAL A 444 1.03 7.53 -9.93
CA VAL A 444 0.62 8.50 -8.88
C VAL A 444 1.54 8.49 -7.66
N ALA A 445 2.11 7.34 -7.25
CA ALA A 445 3.07 7.27 -6.15
C ALA A 445 4.35 8.03 -6.52
N ALA A 446 4.94 7.74 -7.69
CA ALA A 446 6.10 8.46 -8.19
C ALA A 446 5.83 9.97 -8.37
N LEU A 447 4.60 10.39 -8.74
CA LEU A 447 4.22 11.79 -8.79
C LEU A 447 4.21 12.43 -7.40
N GLY A 448 3.65 11.74 -6.39
CA GLY A 448 3.71 12.19 -5.00
C GLY A 448 5.15 12.33 -4.48
N SER A 449 6.02 11.38 -4.82
CA SER A 449 7.45 11.47 -4.53
C SER A 449 8.12 12.62 -5.28
N ALA A 450 7.75 12.88 -6.53
CA ALA A 450 8.23 14.05 -7.26
C ALA A 450 7.77 15.37 -6.61
N MET A 451 6.56 15.43 -6.04
CA MET A 451 6.10 16.58 -5.23
C MET A 451 6.97 16.78 -3.99
N CYS A 452 7.32 15.68 -3.28
CA CYS A 452 8.26 15.72 -2.16
C CYS A 452 9.63 16.27 -2.61
N ALA A 453 10.14 15.80 -3.74
CA ALA A 453 11.39 16.29 -4.32
C ALA A 453 11.33 17.79 -4.66
N ALA A 454 10.20 18.26 -5.19
CA ALA A 454 10.01 19.66 -5.53
C ALA A 454 10.01 20.58 -4.29
N VAL A 455 9.41 20.13 -3.18
CA VAL A 455 9.43 20.84 -1.90
C VAL A 455 10.83 20.86 -1.32
N ALA A 456 11.53 19.71 -1.24
CA ALA A 456 12.90 19.65 -0.73
C ALA A 456 13.90 20.48 -1.54
N ALA A 457 13.64 20.68 -2.84
CA ALA A 457 14.42 21.55 -3.73
C ALA A 457 14.03 23.04 -3.65
N GLY A 458 13.03 23.40 -2.83
CA GLY A 458 12.56 24.79 -2.67
C GLY A 458 11.80 25.33 -3.90
N LEU A 459 11.26 24.45 -4.75
CA LEU A 459 10.48 24.82 -5.93
C LEU A 459 9.00 25.06 -5.60
N TYR A 460 8.54 24.45 -4.51
CA TYR A 460 7.25 24.69 -3.88
C TYR A 460 7.46 24.93 -2.38
N PRO A 461 6.65 25.78 -1.75
CA PRO A 461 6.80 26.10 -0.32
C PRO A 461 6.42 24.94 0.60
N ASP A 462 5.47 24.12 0.17
CA ASP A 462 4.93 23.00 0.93
C ASP A 462 4.27 21.94 0.00
N LEU A 463 3.91 20.78 0.56
CA LEU A 463 3.28 19.71 -0.18
C LEU A 463 1.89 20.08 -0.71
N GLN A 464 1.13 20.92 0.00
CA GLN A 464 -0.18 21.37 -0.48
C GLN A 464 -0.05 22.25 -1.74
N ALA A 465 0.95 23.12 -1.78
CA ALA A 465 1.25 23.93 -2.97
C ALA A 465 1.74 23.03 -4.13
N ALA A 466 2.58 22.04 -3.85
CA ALA A 466 3.03 21.07 -4.84
C ALA A 466 1.86 20.25 -5.41
N MET A 467 0.95 19.76 -4.58
CA MET A 467 -0.28 19.06 -5.01
C MET A 467 -1.11 19.96 -5.95
N ARG A 468 -1.38 21.21 -5.56
CA ARG A 468 -2.14 22.14 -6.41
C ARG A 468 -1.47 22.45 -7.75
N GLY A 469 -0.14 22.44 -7.79
CA GLY A 469 0.63 22.79 -9.00
C GLY A 469 0.94 21.60 -9.91
N MET A 470 1.00 20.40 -9.35
CA MET A 470 1.47 19.20 -10.06
C MET A 470 0.41 18.11 -10.20
N ALA A 471 -0.75 18.17 -9.49
CA ALA A 471 -1.84 17.22 -9.69
C ALA A 471 -2.32 17.29 -11.15
N GLY A 472 -2.42 16.11 -11.78
CA GLY A 472 -2.77 15.97 -13.18
C GLY A 472 -4.27 16.14 -13.45
N ALA A 473 -4.64 15.98 -14.72
CA ALA A 473 -6.04 15.91 -15.13
C ALA A 473 -6.75 14.73 -14.48
N GLU A 474 -8.04 14.90 -14.21
CA GLU A 474 -8.88 13.97 -13.48
C GLU A 474 -10.14 13.63 -14.29
N LYS A 475 -10.58 12.38 -14.17
CA LYS A 475 -11.86 11.93 -14.71
C LYS A 475 -12.76 11.46 -13.59
N THR A 476 -13.94 12.07 -13.45
CA THR A 476 -14.92 11.70 -12.42
C THR A 476 -16.02 10.82 -13.01
N ILE A 477 -16.24 9.67 -12.38
CA ILE A 477 -17.33 8.74 -12.64
C ILE A 477 -18.42 9.02 -11.58
N ARG A 478 -19.63 9.37 -12.02
CA ARG A 478 -20.75 9.61 -11.11
C ARG A 478 -21.54 8.33 -10.89
N PRO A 479 -22.04 8.08 -9.68
CA PRO A 479 -22.92 6.95 -9.44
C PRO A 479 -24.24 7.10 -10.22
N ASP A 480 -24.77 5.97 -10.71
CA ASP A 480 -26.14 5.87 -11.19
C ASP A 480 -27.06 5.54 -10.00
N ASP A 481 -27.98 6.46 -9.66
CA ASP A 481 -28.89 6.30 -8.53
C ASP A 481 -29.79 5.07 -8.65
N THR A 482 -30.14 4.65 -9.88
CA THR A 482 -30.95 3.44 -10.10
C THR A 482 -30.13 2.19 -9.83
N ALA A 483 -28.90 2.15 -10.32
CA ALA A 483 -27.96 1.06 -10.03
C ALA A 483 -27.63 1.00 -8.54
N HIS A 484 -27.37 2.14 -7.89
CA HIS A 484 -27.11 2.23 -6.45
C HIS A 484 -28.26 1.60 -5.64
N ARG A 485 -29.52 1.94 -5.95
CA ARG A 485 -30.68 1.33 -5.29
C ARG A 485 -30.75 -0.17 -5.53
N ARG A 486 -30.46 -0.64 -6.75
CA ARG A 486 -30.41 -2.08 -7.08
C ARG A 486 -29.34 -2.83 -6.31
N TYR A 487 -28.21 -2.22 -5.98
CA TYR A 487 -27.15 -2.82 -5.19
C TYR A 487 -27.49 -3.00 -3.69
N THR A 488 -28.57 -2.39 -3.18
CA THR A 488 -28.94 -2.49 -1.76
C THR A 488 -29.16 -3.93 -1.30
N LEU A 489 -29.90 -4.73 -2.07
CA LEU A 489 -30.16 -6.13 -1.70
C LEU A 489 -28.95 -7.05 -1.88
N PRO A 490 -28.20 -6.99 -3.01
CA PRO A 490 -26.95 -7.73 -3.19
C PRO A 490 -25.92 -7.43 -2.08
N TYR A 491 -25.73 -6.17 -1.72
CA TYR A 491 -24.84 -5.78 -0.64
C TYR A 491 -25.25 -6.38 0.72
N ARG A 492 -26.54 -6.35 1.06
CA ARG A 492 -27.04 -7.01 2.29
C ARG A 492 -26.79 -8.51 2.27
N ARG A 493 -26.90 -9.16 1.11
CA ARG A 493 -26.56 -10.58 0.96
C ARG A 493 -25.08 -10.84 1.22
N TYR A 494 -24.19 -10.00 0.67
CA TYR A 494 -22.75 -10.08 0.91
C TYR A 494 -22.44 -10.00 2.41
N VAL A 495 -22.95 -9.02 3.13
CA VAL A 495 -22.73 -8.89 4.59
C VAL A 495 -23.25 -10.12 5.35
N ARG A 496 -24.46 -10.59 5.02
CA ARG A 496 -25.07 -11.77 5.66
C ARG A 496 -24.35 -13.06 5.32
N ALA A 497 -23.81 -13.19 4.10
CA ALA A 497 -23.05 -14.36 3.67
C ALA A 497 -21.80 -14.57 4.54
N TYR A 498 -21.02 -13.52 4.78
CA TYR A 498 -19.89 -13.62 5.71
C TYR A 498 -20.34 -14.03 7.11
N GLN A 499 -21.36 -13.39 7.67
CA GLN A 499 -21.85 -13.70 9.01
C GLN A 499 -22.31 -15.16 9.13
N ALA A 500 -22.96 -15.70 8.10
CA ALA A 500 -23.43 -17.07 8.07
C ALA A 500 -22.31 -18.10 7.90
N LEU A 501 -21.25 -17.77 7.15
CA LEU A 501 -20.13 -18.66 6.87
C LEU A 501 -19.00 -18.55 7.90
N LYS A 502 -18.94 -17.46 8.67
CA LYS A 502 -17.90 -17.25 9.67
C LYS A 502 -17.70 -18.45 10.62
N PRO A 503 -18.76 -19.06 11.22
CA PRO A 503 -18.57 -20.23 12.08
C PRO A 503 -17.83 -21.37 11.37
N LEU A 504 -18.20 -21.66 10.11
CA LEU A 504 -17.58 -22.73 9.32
C LEU A 504 -16.09 -22.46 9.03
N PHE A 505 -15.71 -21.18 8.83
CA PHE A 505 -14.31 -20.83 8.64
C PHE A 505 -13.46 -21.03 9.90
N HIS A 506 -14.09 -20.88 11.06
CA HIS A 506 -13.42 -20.98 12.37
C HIS A 506 -13.44 -22.40 12.95
N GLU A 507 -14.29 -23.32 12.44
CA GLU A 507 -14.35 -24.73 12.90
C GLU A 507 -13.08 -25.52 12.54
N GLN A 508 -12.46 -25.25 11.38
CA GLN A 508 -11.31 -26.01 10.89
C GLN A 508 -10.05 -25.93 11.77
N GLU A 509 -9.84 -24.83 12.52
CA GLU A 509 -8.71 -24.73 13.46
C GLU A 509 -9.01 -25.35 14.84
N GLY A 510 -10.26 -25.51 15.21
CA GLY A 510 -10.67 -26.15 16.46
C GLY A 510 -10.43 -27.68 16.47
N GLU A 511 -10.52 -28.32 15.32
CA GLU A 511 -10.32 -29.78 15.19
C GLU A 511 -8.82 -30.15 15.18
N GLU A 512 -7.95 -29.37 14.49
CA GLU A 512 -6.49 -29.62 14.52
C GLU A 512 -5.88 -29.38 15.92
N ALA A 513 -6.41 -28.46 16.70
CA ALA A 513 -5.97 -28.19 18.07
C ALA A 513 -6.42 -29.31 19.05
N ASN A 514 -7.47 -30.07 18.73
CA ASN A 514 -7.98 -31.16 19.55
C ASN A 514 -7.34 -32.52 19.21
N ASP A 515 -7.03 -32.77 17.94
CA ASP A 515 -6.34 -34.00 17.53
C ASP A 515 -4.89 -34.06 18.03
N GLY A 516 -4.23 -32.92 18.22
CA GLY A 516 -2.90 -32.87 18.84
C GLY A 516 -2.85 -33.20 20.34
N LYS A 517 -4.01 -33.30 21.03
CA LYS A 517 -4.10 -33.67 22.44
C LYS A 517 -4.54 -35.12 22.66
N ALA A 518 -4.91 -35.84 21.62
CA ALA A 518 -5.42 -37.23 21.72
C ALA A 518 -4.36 -38.32 21.51
N THR A 519 -3.08 -37.96 21.28
CA THR A 519 -1.99 -38.94 21.05
C THR A 519 -1.00 -39.08 22.21
N ASP A 520 -1.29 -38.50 23.39
CA ASP A 520 -0.51 -38.73 24.61
C ASP A 520 -1.42 -39.34 25.70
N CYS A 521 -1.79 -40.63 25.54
CA CYS A 521 -2.26 -41.54 26.62
C CYS A 521 -1.70 -42.92 26.41
#